data_a305e8290dca7d7935a825beebab1194
#
_entry.id   a305e8290dca7d7935a825beebab1194
#
_cell.length_a   1.000
_cell.length_b   1.000
_cell.length_c   1.000
_cell.angle_alpha   90.00
_cell.angle_beta   90.00
_cell.angle_gamma   90.00
#
_symmetry.space_group_name_H-M   'P 1'
#
loop_
_entity.id
_entity.type
_entity.pdbx_description
1 polymer ?
#
loop_
_entity_poly.entity_id
_entity_poly.type
_entity_poly.pdbx_seq_one_letter_code
_entity_poly.pdbx_strand_id
1 'polypeptide(L)'
;MTSGRAGWHSGPMDALRGRWRADCASVAAHATAETVDEIGIDLLRRWHEPHRHYHDATHLTEVLAAVDALCAVEGVNGSNHAVAALATWFHDAVYAVDPLADNEAESATLAAQQLGRLPVDPDLAARVVAVVLDTASHDLTQQASSDPARVVVHDADLWVLSAPVARFDEYCAQVREEYAHVPVARYAAARTEVLRPFLVRDHVYRTTHARAEWEPSARENLAREITRLAG
;
A
#
# COMPACT_ATOMS: atom_id res chain seq x y z
N MET A 1 -15.84 -29.31 36.91
CA MET A 1 -15.51 -29.24 35.45
C MET A 1 -15.46 -27.79 35.06
N THR A 2 -14.29 -27.17 35.16
CA THR A 2 -14.06 -25.77 34.82
C THR A 2 -13.58 -25.71 33.35
N SER A 3 -14.46 -25.19 32.49
CA SER A 3 -14.16 -24.93 31.09
C SER A 3 -13.12 -23.80 31.00
N GLY A 4 -11.88 -24.18 30.67
CA GLY A 4 -10.82 -23.22 30.35
C GLY A 4 -11.17 -22.48 29.07
N ARG A 5 -11.44 -21.19 29.17
CA ARG A 5 -11.42 -20.27 28.01
C ARG A 5 -9.98 -20.24 27.53
N ALA A 6 -9.71 -20.87 26.39
CA ALA A 6 -8.47 -20.65 25.64
C ALA A 6 -8.38 -19.18 25.33
N GLY A 7 -7.34 -18.50 25.88
CA GLY A 7 -7.02 -17.14 25.53
C GLY A 7 -6.62 -17.08 24.06
N TRP A 8 -7.46 -16.48 23.24
CA TRP A 8 -7.13 -16.12 21.86
C TRP A 8 -6.11 -14.99 21.95
N HIS A 9 -4.87 -15.30 21.63
CA HIS A 9 -3.87 -14.26 21.41
C HIS A 9 -4.34 -13.45 20.21
N SER A 10 -4.40 -12.12 20.37
CA SER A 10 -4.74 -11.16 19.32
C SER A 10 -3.80 -11.40 18.13
N GLY A 11 -4.33 -12.00 17.08
CA GLY A 11 -3.54 -12.28 15.87
C GLY A 11 -3.34 -11.01 15.01
N PRO A 12 -2.49 -11.07 13.97
CA PRO A 12 -2.27 -9.95 13.05
C PRO A 12 -3.56 -9.32 12.50
N MET A 13 -4.59 -10.13 12.26
CA MET A 13 -5.92 -9.68 11.84
C MET A 13 -6.61 -8.76 12.86
N ASP A 14 -6.49 -9.06 14.16
CA ASP A 14 -7.11 -8.23 15.20
C ASP A 14 -6.39 -6.88 15.34
N ALA A 15 -5.07 -6.87 15.12
CA ALA A 15 -4.28 -5.63 15.09
C ALA A 15 -4.72 -4.72 13.94
N LEU A 16 -4.86 -5.27 12.72
CA LEU A 16 -5.34 -4.52 11.56
C LEU A 16 -6.79 -4.03 11.75
N ARG A 17 -7.69 -4.84 12.33
CA ARG A 17 -9.04 -4.37 12.68
C ARG A 17 -9.02 -3.20 13.66
N GLY A 18 -8.17 -3.28 14.69
CA GLY A 18 -7.98 -2.19 15.64
C GLY A 18 -7.47 -0.92 14.96
N ARG A 19 -6.50 -1.08 14.05
CA ARG A 19 -5.94 0.00 13.26
C ARG A 19 -6.99 0.65 12.36
N TRP A 20 -7.76 -0.13 11.60
CA TRP A 20 -8.84 0.39 10.76
C TRP A 20 -9.84 1.26 11.55
N ARG A 21 -10.27 0.76 12.73
CA ARG A 21 -11.19 1.52 13.60
C ARG A 21 -10.58 2.83 14.07
N ALA A 22 -9.30 2.85 14.41
CA ALA A 22 -8.60 4.06 14.83
C ALA A 22 -8.47 5.07 13.69
N ASP A 23 -8.13 4.61 12.48
CA ASP A 23 -8.04 5.47 11.30
C ASP A 23 -9.40 6.07 10.93
N CYS A 24 -10.49 5.28 10.97
CA CYS A 24 -11.86 5.77 10.77
C CYS A 24 -12.30 6.76 11.87
N ALA A 25 -11.97 6.50 13.13
CA ALA A 25 -12.36 7.36 14.24
C ALA A 25 -11.78 8.77 14.11
N SER A 26 -10.63 8.92 13.45
CA SER A 26 -9.98 10.21 13.22
C SER A 26 -10.75 11.14 12.26
N VAL A 27 -11.60 10.59 11.37
CA VAL A 27 -12.28 11.32 10.28
C VAL A 27 -13.80 11.13 10.27
N ALA A 28 -14.31 10.12 10.93
CA ALA A 28 -15.72 9.73 10.93
C ALA A 28 -16.24 9.46 12.35
N ALA A 29 -16.03 10.39 13.27
CA ALA A 29 -16.36 10.25 14.69
C ALA A 29 -17.84 9.89 14.97
N HIS A 30 -18.74 10.17 14.03
CA HIS A 30 -20.18 9.86 14.13
C HIS A 30 -20.58 8.59 13.36
N ALA A 31 -19.63 7.85 12.77
CA ALA A 31 -19.91 6.58 12.14
C ALA A 31 -20.37 5.54 13.18
N THR A 32 -21.30 4.67 12.77
CA THR A 32 -21.65 3.53 13.61
C THR A 32 -20.53 2.50 13.62
N ALA A 33 -20.27 1.88 14.76
CA ALA A 33 -19.27 0.82 14.86
C ALA A 33 -19.57 -0.35 13.89
N GLU A 34 -20.85 -0.61 13.65
CA GLU A 34 -21.30 -1.65 12.70
C GLU A 34 -20.82 -1.35 11.28
N THR A 35 -21.07 -0.13 10.76
CA THR A 35 -20.63 0.26 9.42
C THR A 35 -19.10 0.24 9.30
N VAL A 36 -18.39 0.75 10.30
CA VAL A 36 -16.92 0.73 10.31
C VAL A 36 -16.40 -0.70 10.28
N ASP A 37 -17.00 -1.59 11.08
CA ASP A 37 -16.59 -3.00 11.13
C ASP A 37 -16.91 -3.76 9.84
N GLU A 38 -18.07 -3.54 9.23
CA GLU A 38 -18.42 -4.16 7.94
C GLU A 38 -17.39 -3.81 6.86
N ILE A 39 -17.04 -2.54 6.73
CA ILE A 39 -16.03 -2.09 5.75
C ILE A 39 -14.67 -2.70 6.05
N GLY A 40 -14.23 -2.67 7.31
CA GLY A 40 -12.95 -3.24 7.72
C GLY A 40 -12.86 -4.74 7.48
N ILE A 41 -13.95 -5.48 7.72
CA ILE A 41 -14.02 -6.93 7.44
C ILE A 41 -13.93 -7.19 5.94
N ASP A 42 -14.62 -6.42 5.09
CA ASP A 42 -14.53 -6.57 3.63
C ASP A 42 -13.12 -6.28 3.12
N LEU A 43 -12.49 -5.19 3.60
CA LEU A 43 -11.10 -4.86 3.25
C LEU A 43 -10.15 -5.98 3.66
N LEU A 44 -10.21 -6.44 4.90
CA LEU A 44 -9.33 -7.50 5.38
C LEU A 44 -9.53 -8.81 4.62
N ARG A 45 -10.77 -9.14 4.24
CA ARG A 45 -11.05 -10.31 3.39
C ARG A 45 -10.34 -10.18 2.03
N ARG A 46 -10.35 -9.00 1.42
CA ARG A 46 -9.66 -8.72 0.13
C ARG A 46 -8.16 -8.85 0.27
N TRP A 47 -7.57 -8.27 1.31
CA TRP A 47 -6.14 -8.37 1.61
C TRP A 47 -5.67 -9.79 1.98
N HIS A 48 -6.59 -10.74 2.18
CA HIS A 48 -6.31 -12.16 2.43
C HIS A 48 -6.78 -13.08 1.30
N GLU A 49 -7.01 -12.57 0.11
CA GLU A 49 -7.37 -13.39 -1.04
C GLU A 49 -6.23 -14.34 -1.41
N PRO A 50 -6.53 -15.64 -1.70
CA PRO A 50 -5.49 -16.68 -1.77
C PRO A 50 -4.54 -16.57 -2.98
N HIS A 51 -4.83 -15.71 -3.94
CA HIS A 51 -3.97 -15.46 -5.10
C HIS A 51 -2.91 -14.38 -4.84
N ARG A 52 -2.99 -13.68 -3.71
CA ARG A 52 -2.05 -12.65 -3.30
C ARG A 52 -0.88 -13.29 -2.56
N HIS A 53 0.32 -12.99 -2.98
CA HIS A 53 1.54 -13.46 -2.33
C HIS A 53 2.36 -12.29 -1.78
N TYR A 54 2.43 -11.19 -2.53
CA TYR A 54 3.03 -9.93 -2.09
C TYR A 54 1.98 -8.88 -1.74
N HIS A 55 0.98 -8.66 -2.60
CA HIS A 55 -0.06 -7.63 -2.40
C HIS A 55 -1.11 -8.11 -1.38
N ASP A 56 -0.65 -8.55 -0.21
CA ASP A 56 -1.42 -9.15 0.88
C ASP A 56 -1.44 -8.27 2.15
N ALA A 57 -1.97 -8.78 3.24
CA ALA A 57 -2.04 -8.08 4.53
C ALA A 57 -0.66 -7.75 5.12
N THR A 58 0.41 -8.43 4.71
CA THR A 58 1.78 -8.10 5.11
C THR A 58 2.21 -6.80 4.46
N HIS A 59 2.03 -6.68 3.14
CA HIS A 59 2.27 -5.45 2.39
C HIS A 59 1.46 -4.27 2.98
N LEU A 60 0.15 -4.45 3.20
CA LEU A 60 -0.68 -3.43 3.85
C LEU A 60 -0.06 -2.96 5.18
N THR A 61 0.39 -3.92 6.01
CA THR A 61 0.98 -3.61 7.31
C THR A 61 2.29 -2.83 7.17
N GLU A 62 3.14 -3.21 6.22
CA GLU A 62 4.41 -2.54 5.92
C GLU A 62 4.18 -1.11 5.42
N VAL A 63 3.24 -0.91 4.49
CA VAL A 63 2.91 0.43 3.95
C VAL A 63 2.30 1.32 5.03
N LEU A 64 1.38 0.83 5.86
CA LEU A 64 0.82 1.60 6.99
C LEU A 64 1.92 2.04 7.97
N ALA A 65 2.87 1.15 8.28
CA ALA A 65 4.00 1.49 9.15
C ALA A 65 4.93 2.53 8.51
N ALA A 66 5.19 2.42 7.21
CA ALA A 66 5.99 3.38 6.46
C ALA A 66 5.29 4.76 6.39
N VAL A 67 3.96 4.80 6.18
CA VAL A 67 3.15 6.04 6.25
C VAL A 67 3.29 6.71 7.60
N ASP A 68 3.14 5.97 8.70
CA ASP A 68 3.26 6.52 10.05
C ASP A 68 4.67 7.09 10.29
N ALA A 69 5.71 6.35 9.90
CA ALA A 69 7.09 6.78 10.04
C ALA A 69 7.39 8.05 9.23
N LEU A 70 7.00 8.08 7.95
CA LEU A 70 7.18 9.26 7.09
C LEU A 70 6.37 10.46 7.60
N CYS A 71 5.11 10.27 7.97
CA CYS A 71 4.29 11.34 8.53
C CYS A 71 4.92 11.95 9.79
N ALA A 72 5.48 11.13 10.67
CA ALA A 72 6.15 11.60 11.88
C ALA A 72 7.39 12.44 11.59
N VAL A 73 8.25 12.00 10.66
CA VAL A 73 9.52 12.70 10.37
C VAL A 73 9.36 13.90 9.44
N GLU A 74 8.41 13.87 8.51
CA GLU A 74 8.10 14.96 7.57
C GLU A 74 7.10 15.98 8.15
N GLY A 75 6.60 15.76 9.37
CA GLY A 75 5.63 16.64 10.02
C GLY A 75 4.24 16.63 9.39
N VAL A 76 3.89 15.56 8.68
CA VAL A 76 2.58 15.37 8.05
C VAL A 76 1.58 14.88 9.11
N ASN A 77 0.56 15.68 9.40
CA ASN A 77 -0.40 15.40 10.47
C ASN A 77 -1.84 15.76 10.09
N GLY A 78 -2.78 15.57 11.02
CA GLY A 78 -4.19 15.92 10.85
C GLY A 78 -4.82 15.23 9.63
N SER A 79 -5.51 15.99 8.80
CA SER A 79 -6.21 15.46 7.63
C SER A 79 -5.28 14.85 6.60
N ASN A 80 -4.03 15.31 6.48
CA ASN A 80 -3.06 14.74 5.55
C ASN A 80 -2.64 13.33 5.97
N HIS A 81 -2.36 13.11 7.26
CA HIS A 81 -2.10 11.76 7.78
C HIS A 81 -3.32 10.84 7.61
N ALA A 82 -4.52 11.34 7.90
CA ALA A 82 -5.75 10.56 7.74
C ALA A 82 -6.00 10.16 6.28
N VAL A 83 -5.78 11.08 5.31
CA VAL A 83 -5.86 10.77 3.88
C VAL A 83 -4.84 9.69 3.51
N ALA A 84 -3.59 9.81 3.95
CA ALA A 84 -2.53 8.84 3.65
C ALA A 84 -2.87 7.45 4.22
N ALA A 85 -3.29 7.37 5.50
CA ALA A 85 -3.67 6.11 6.13
C ALA A 85 -4.86 5.45 5.42
N LEU A 86 -5.94 6.21 5.14
CA LEU A 86 -7.11 5.66 4.46
C LEU A 86 -6.80 5.24 3.02
N ALA A 87 -6.01 6.03 2.27
CA ALA A 87 -5.59 5.65 0.92
C ALA A 87 -4.80 4.33 0.92
N THR A 88 -3.94 4.13 1.91
CA THR A 88 -3.19 2.87 2.08
C THR A 88 -4.12 1.66 2.27
N TRP A 89 -5.25 1.80 2.97
CA TRP A 89 -6.22 0.71 3.09
C TRP A 89 -6.84 0.30 1.77
N PHE A 90 -6.97 1.24 0.82
CA PHE A 90 -7.68 1.03 -0.43
C PHE A 90 -6.78 0.82 -1.65
N HIS A 91 -5.49 1.22 -1.64
CA HIS A 91 -4.68 1.30 -2.87
C HIS A 91 -4.64 0.00 -3.68
N ASP A 92 -4.52 -1.14 -3.03
CA ASP A 92 -4.53 -2.49 -3.63
C ASP A 92 -5.70 -3.34 -3.11
N ALA A 93 -6.79 -2.72 -2.61
CA ALA A 93 -7.94 -3.47 -2.08
C ALA A 93 -8.65 -4.31 -3.16
N VAL A 94 -8.56 -3.91 -4.41
CA VAL A 94 -8.87 -4.73 -5.57
C VAL A 94 -7.57 -5.09 -6.27
N TYR A 95 -7.30 -6.38 -6.43
CA TYR A 95 -6.09 -6.86 -7.06
C TYR A 95 -6.37 -8.13 -7.90
N ALA A 96 -6.17 -8.03 -9.19
CA ALA A 96 -6.27 -9.13 -10.12
C ALA A 96 -4.97 -9.23 -10.94
N VAL A 97 -4.48 -10.44 -11.12
CA VAL A 97 -3.30 -10.72 -11.95
C VAL A 97 -3.74 -10.92 -13.40
N ASP A 98 -4.41 -9.90 -13.94
CA ASP A 98 -4.92 -9.87 -15.31
C ASP A 98 -4.41 -8.60 -16.00
N PRO A 99 -3.75 -8.69 -17.17
CA PRO A 99 -3.24 -7.51 -17.86
C PRO A 99 -4.33 -6.56 -18.37
N LEU A 100 -5.60 -6.94 -18.30
CA LEU A 100 -6.74 -6.10 -18.67
C LEU A 100 -7.44 -5.48 -17.44
N ALA A 101 -7.05 -5.86 -16.22
CA ALA A 101 -7.60 -5.29 -15.01
C ALA A 101 -7.02 -3.87 -14.79
N ASP A 102 -7.88 -2.96 -14.34
CA ASP A 102 -7.49 -1.63 -13.87
C ASP A 102 -7.68 -1.62 -12.33
N ASN A 103 -6.73 -2.29 -11.65
CA ASN A 103 -6.79 -2.53 -10.21
C ASN A 103 -6.91 -1.22 -9.41
N GLU A 104 -6.17 -0.20 -9.82
CA GLU A 104 -6.15 1.09 -9.14
C GLU A 104 -7.46 1.85 -9.34
N ALA A 105 -8.05 1.84 -10.54
CA ALA A 105 -9.35 2.46 -10.79
C ALA A 105 -10.49 1.71 -10.06
N GLU A 106 -10.42 0.38 -9.98
CA GLU A 106 -11.40 -0.41 -9.23
C GLU A 106 -11.23 -0.21 -7.71
N SER A 107 -10.00 -0.15 -7.20
CA SER A 107 -9.68 0.19 -5.81
C SER A 107 -10.16 1.60 -5.45
N ALA A 108 -9.95 2.58 -6.32
CA ALA A 108 -10.44 3.95 -6.15
C ALA A 108 -11.97 4.02 -6.14
N THR A 109 -12.64 3.25 -7.00
CA THR A 109 -14.09 3.12 -7.02
C THR A 109 -14.60 2.51 -5.71
N LEU A 110 -13.95 1.47 -5.23
CA LEU A 110 -14.26 0.86 -3.93
C LEU A 110 -14.07 1.87 -2.79
N ALA A 111 -12.97 2.64 -2.80
CA ALA A 111 -12.73 3.69 -1.81
C ALA A 111 -13.87 4.73 -1.79
N ALA A 112 -14.26 5.25 -2.95
CA ALA A 112 -15.38 6.19 -3.08
C ALA A 112 -16.69 5.62 -2.52
N GLN A 113 -17.00 4.37 -2.85
CA GLN A 113 -18.22 3.70 -2.38
C GLN A 113 -18.22 3.47 -0.87
N GLN A 114 -17.12 2.98 -0.30
CA GLN A 114 -17.05 2.65 1.12
C GLN A 114 -16.95 3.91 1.99
N LEU A 115 -16.18 4.92 1.59
CA LEU A 115 -16.11 6.19 2.30
C LEU A 115 -17.43 6.97 2.22
N GLY A 116 -18.18 6.83 1.11
CA GLY A 116 -19.53 7.40 0.99
C GLY A 116 -20.57 6.81 1.96
N ARG A 117 -20.30 5.66 2.59
CA ARG A 117 -21.13 5.06 3.66
C ARG A 117 -20.80 5.62 5.04
N LEU A 118 -19.71 6.34 5.18
CA LEU A 118 -19.24 6.94 6.42
C LEU A 118 -19.49 8.45 6.40
N PRO A 119 -19.74 9.09 7.56
CA PRO A 119 -19.86 10.54 7.65
C PRO A 119 -18.48 11.23 7.58
N VAL A 120 -17.77 10.98 6.47
CA VAL A 120 -16.47 11.57 6.15
C VAL A 120 -16.70 12.83 5.32
N ASP A 121 -15.83 13.82 5.50
CA ASP A 121 -15.82 15.03 4.67
C ASP A 121 -15.63 14.63 3.19
N PRO A 122 -16.52 15.11 2.27
CA PRO A 122 -16.44 14.76 0.85
C PRO A 122 -15.11 15.13 0.18
N ASP A 123 -14.48 16.24 0.59
CA ASP A 123 -13.19 16.66 0.04
C ASP A 123 -12.07 15.71 0.53
N LEU A 124 -12.14 15.25 1.78
CA LEU A 124 -11.22 14.24 2.29
C LEU A 124 -11.39 12.92 1.53
N ALA A 125 -12.61 12.46 1.33
CA ALA A 125 -12.89 11.24 0.57
C ALA A 125 -12.38 11.34 -0.88
N ALA A 126 -12.60 12.48 -1.53
CA ALA A 126 -12.10 12.73 -2.89
C ALA A 126 -10.56 12.71 -2.96
N ARG A 127 -9.87 13.24 -1.93
CA ARG A 127 -8.41 13.16 -1.82
C ARG A 127 -7.93 11.72 -1.67
N VAL A 128 -8.58 10.91 -0.84
CA VAL A 128 -8.24 9.48 -0.70
C VAL A 128 -8.32 8.78 -2.05
N VAL A 129 -9.41 8.98 -2.79
CA VAL A 129 -9.61 8.42 -4.15
C VAL A 129 -8.49 8.85 -5.09
N ALA A 130 -8.11 10.13 -5.07
CA ALA A 130 -7.05 10.65 -5.91
C ALA A 130 -5.68 10.04 -5.56
N VAL A 131 -5.39 9.82 -4.27
CA VAL A 131 -4.14 9.14 -3.84
C VAL A 131 -4.11 7.70 -4.32
N VAL A 132 -5.24 6.97 -4.22
CA VAL A 132 -5.33 5.59 -4.73
C VAL A 132 -5.06 5.54 -6.24
N LEU A 133 -5.62 6.46 -7.03
CA LEU A 133 -5.35 6.52 -8.47
C LEU A 133 -3.88 6.82 -8.82
N ASP A 134 -3.17 7.55 -7.97
CA ASP A 134 -1.75 7.88 -8.22
C ASP A 134 -0.83 6.65 -8.14
N THR A 135 -1.24 5.58 -7.46
CA THR A 135 -0.41 4.36 -7.34
C THR A 135 -0.30 3.59 -8.66
N ALA A 136 -1.17 3.86 -9.64
CA ALA A 136 -1.14 3.21 -10.95
C ALA A 136 0.18 3.39 -11.71
N SER A 137 0.81 4.55 -11.60
CA SER A 137 2.04 4.85 -12.37
C SER A 137 3.25 5.14 -11.49
N HIS A 138 3.05 5.43 -10.21
CA HIS A 138 4.08 6.00 -9.33
C HIS A 138 4.82 7.19 -9.94
N ASP A 139 4.11 7.96 -10.77
CA ASP A 139 4.64 9.18 -11.39
C ASP A 139 3.73 10.37 -11.03
N LEU A 140 4.05 10.99 -9.89
CA LEU A 140 3.28 12.13 -9.40
C LEU A 140 3.52 13.35 -10.28
N THR A 141 2.43 13.92 -10.81
CA THR A 141 2.49 15.23 -11.47
C THR A 141 3.00 16.29 -10.51
N GLN A 142 3.45 17.44 -11.04
CA GLN A 142 3.91 18.55 -10.20
C GLN A 142 2.83 19.01 -9.20
N GLN A 143 1.56 19.02 -9.59
CA GLN A 143 0.45 19.37 -8.71
C GLN A 143 0.25 18.30 -7.62
N ALA A 144 0.28 17.01 -7.97
CA ALA A 144 0.18 15.91 -7.03
C ALA A 144 1.33 15.93 -6.01
N SER A 145 2.55 16.27 -6.45
CA SER A 145 3.73 16.41 -5.60
C SER A 145 3.64 17.54 -4.56
N SER A 146 2.66 18.43 -4.66
CA SER A 146 2.40 19.46 -3.64
C SER A 146 1.46 19.00 -2.52
N ASP A 147 0.81 17.83 -2.65
CA ASP A 147 -0.04 17.25 -1.60
C ASP A 147 0.81 16.30 -0.73
N PRO A 148 1.03 16.61 0.56
CA PRO A 148 1.88 15.79 1.43
C PRO A 148 1.37 14.35 1.59
N ALA A 149 0.05 14.10 1.56
CA ALA A 149 -0.50 12.76 1.67
C ALA A 149 -0.13 11.89 0.46
N ARG A 150 -0.21 12.47 -0.76
CA ARG A 150 0.17 11.79 -2.00
C ARG A 150 1.64 11.40 -2.03
N VAL A 151 2.49 12.33 -1.60
CA VAL A 151 3.95 12.12 -1.55
C VAL A 151 4.31 11.03 -0.53
N VAL A 152 3.69 11.06 0.66
CA VAL A 152 3.92 10.05 1.69
C VAL A 152 3.47 8.66 1.23
N VAL A 153 2.28 8.53 0.65
CA VAL A 153 1.78 7.21 0.19
C VAL A 153 2.64 6.68 -0.96
N HIS A 154 3.02 7.53 -1.92
CA HIS A 154 3.94 7.15 -2.99
C HIS A 154 5.23 6.51 -2.43
N ASP A 155 5.88 7.18 -1.47
CA ASP A 155 7.14 6.68 -0.92
C ASP A 155 6.93 5.46 -0.03
N ALA A 156 5.85 5.43 0.75
CA ALA A 156 5.53 4.32 1.63
C ALA A 156 5.23 3.02 0.87
N ASP A 157 4.50 3.11 -0.23
CA ASP A 157 4.20 1.96 -1.09
C ASP A 157 5.46 1.40 -1.75
N LEU A 158 6.38 2.29 -2.13
CA LEU A 158 7.69 1.92 -2.68
C LEU A 158 8.74 1.56 -1.61
N TRP A 159 8.39 1.57 -0.31
CA TRP A 159 9.34 1.28 0.76
C TRP A 159 10.08 -0.05 0.57
N VAL A 160 9.40 -1.08 0.09
CA VAL A 160 9.97 -2.43 -0.12
C VAL A 160 11.20 -2.41 -1.03
N LEU A 161 11.30 -1.44 -1.94
CA LEU A 161 12.48 -1.31 -2.81
C LEU A 161 13.76 -1.04 -2.00
N SER A 162 13.63 -0.37 -0.84
CA SER A 162 14.73 -0.07 0.07
C SER A 162 14.90 -1.06 1.22
N ALA A 163 14.01 -2.05 1.31
CA ALA A 163 14.02 -3.02 2.39
C ALA A 163 15.35 -3.78 2.48
N PRO A 164 15.70 -4.34 3.64
CA PRO A 164 16.86 -5.21 3.77
C PRO A 164 16.85 -6.31 2.71
N VAL A 165 18.03 -6.70 2.24
CA VAL A 165 18.21 -7.62 1.11
C VAL A 165 17.30 -8.86 1.19
N ALA A 166 17.21 -9.48 2.36
CA ALA A 166 16.37 -10.67 2.55
C ALA A 166 14.88 -10.39 2.31
N ARG A 167 14.36 -9.25 2.80
CA ARG A 167 12.96 -8.86 2.59
C ARG A 167 12.69 -8.48 1.13
N PHE A 168 13.62 -7.77 0.50
CA PHE A 168 13.52 -7.44 -0.92
C PHE A 168 13.54 -8.71 -1.81
N ASP A 169 14.39 -9.69 -1.50
CA ASP A 169 14.45 -10.94 -2.24
C ASP A 169 13.16 -11.77 -2.05
N GLU A 170 12.58 -11.75 -0.84
CA GLU A 170 11.26 -12.32 -0.56
C GLU A 170 10.16 -11.64 -1.41
N TYR A 171 10.13 -10.31 -1.44
CA TYR A 171 9.23 -9.53 -2.30
C TYR A 171 9.34 -9.97 -3.78
N CYS A 172 10.56 -10.07 -4.30
CA CYS A 172 10.77 -10.50 -5.68
C CYS A 172 10.21 -11.91 -5.94
N ALA A 173 10.40 -12.83 -4.97
CA ALA A 173 9.86 -14.18 -5.06
C ALA A 173 8.33 -14.20 -4.98
N GLN A 174 7.74 -13.44 -4.07
CA GLN A 174 6.30 -13.32 -3.89
C GLN A 174 5.61 -12.74 -5.13
N VAL A 175 6.16 -11.65 -5.71
CA VAL A 175 5.63 -11.10 -6.98
C VAL A 175 5.79 -12.12 -8.11
N ARG A 176 6.90 -12.86 -8.18
CA ARG A 176 7.05 -13.93 -9.17
C ARG A 176 5.99 -15.02 -9.00
N GLU A 177 5.58 -15.32 -7.79
CA GLU A 177 4.55 -16.31 -7.50
C GLU A 177 3.16 -15.84 -7.93
N GLU A 178 2.80 -14.58 -7.71
CA GLU A 178 1.56 -13.98 -8.24
C GLU A 178 1.47 -14.13 -9.77
N TYR A 179 2.58 -13.99 -10.46
CA TYR A 179 2.66 -14.15 -11.91
C TYR A 179 3.17 -15.53 -12.33
N ALA A 180 2.97 -16.60 -11.52
CA ALA A 180 3.48 -17.94 -11.80
C ALA A 180 3.02 -18.52 -13.16
N HIS A 181 1.82 -18.12 -13.61
CA HIS A 181 1.25 -18.51 -14.89
C HIS A 181 1.97 -17.89 -16.10
N VAL A 182 2.77 -16.83 -15.92
CA VAL A 182 3.52 -16.16 -16.99
C VAL A 182 4.85 -16.89 -17.21
N PRO A 183 5.20 -17.28 -18.46
CA PRO A 183 6.49 -17.90 -18.77
C PRO A 183 7.67 -17.04 -18.27
N VAL A 184 8.71 -17.70 -17.73
CA VAL A 184 9.85 -17.05 -17.05
C VAL A 184 10.46 -15.91 -17.86
N ALA A 185 10.75 -16.14 -19.15
CA ALA A 185 11.37 -15.12 -20.00
C ALA A 185 10.46 -13.90 -20.24
N ARG A 186 9.13 -14.12 -20.35
CA ARG A 186 8.17 -13.03 -20.51
C ARG A 186 8.02 -12.22 -19.22
N TYR A 187 7.96 -12.93 -18.08
CA TYR A 187 7.95 -12.27 -16.78
C TYR A 187 9.20 -11.42 -16.58
N ALA A 188 10.40 -11.98 -16.84
CA ALA A 188 11.66 -11.26 -16.66
C ALA A 188 11.72 -9.99 -17.52
N ALA A 189 11.28 -10.05 -18.78
CA ALA A 189 11.22 -8.87 -19.64
C ALA A 189 10.24 -7.82 -19.10
N ALA A 190 8.99 -8.21 -18.81
CA ALA A 190 7.97 -7.29 -18.30
C ALA A 190 8.37 -6.68 -16.94
N ARG A 191 8.91 -7.51 -16.03
CA ARG A 191 9.36 -7.02 -14.72
C ARG A 191 10.52 -6.04 -14.84
N THR A 192 11.44 -6.26 -15.77
CA THR A 192 12.52 -5.31 -16.06
C THR A 192 11.97 -3.98 -16.57
N GLU A 193 10.96 -3.99 -17.42
CA GLU A 193 10.29 -2.77 -17.90
C GLU A 193 9.63 -1.99 -16.77
N VAL A 194 9.04 -2.69 -15.78
CA VAL A 194 8.45 -2.06 -14.59
C VAL A 194 9.53 -1.46 -13.67
N LEU A 195 10.64 -2.18 -13.44
CA LEU A 195 11.65 -1.74 -12.47
C LEU A 195 12.64 -0.71 -13.01
N ARG A 196 12.97 -0.76 -14.31
CA ARG A 196 13.94 0.13 -14.94
C ARG A 196 13.63 1.63 -14.79
N PRO A 197 12.38 2.11 -14.95
CA PRO A 197 12.03 3.51 -14.72
C PRO A 197 12.42 4.02 -13.35
N PHE A 198 12.26 3.22 -12.30
CA PHE A 198 12.66 3.61 -10.94
C PHE A 198 14.18 3.79 -10.81
N LEU A 199 14.96 2.97 -11.51
CA LEU A 199 16.42 3.05 -11.47
C LEU A 199 16.97 4.26 -12.26
N VAL A 200 16.32 4.66 -13.34
CA VAL A 200 16.83 5.72 -14.25
C VAL A 200 16.33 7.11 -13.92
N ARG A 201 15.26 7.27 -13.11
CA ARG A 201 14.79 8.60 -12.68
C ARG A 201 15.76 9.22 -11.67
N ASP A 202 15.76 10.54 -11.55
CA ASP A 202 16.65 11.27 -10.64
C ASP A 202 16.51 10.78 -9.18
N HIS A 203 15.28 10.52 -8.75
CA HIS A 203 14.96 9.99 -7.43
C HIS A 203 13.83 8.97 -7.51
N VAL A 204 13.96 7.86 -6.77
CA VAL A 204 12.89 6.90 -6.54
C VAL A 204 11.83 7.54 -5.65
N TYR A 205 12.28 8.20 -4.59
CA TYR A 205 11.42 8.78 -3.55
C TYR A 205 11.25 10.29 -3.68
N ARG A 206 10.22 10.82 -3.01
CA ARG A 206 9.82 12.23 -3.06
C ARG A 206 10.06 12.96 -1.75
N THR A 207 9.86 12.30 -0.59
CA THR A 207 10.10 12.88 0.73
C THR A 207 11.58 13.09 0.99
N THR A 208 11.90 14.05 1.86
CA THR A 208 13.28 14.35 2.25
C THR A 208 13.92 13.16 2.96
N HIS A 209 13.18 12.55 3.87
CA HIS A 209 13.65 11.39 4.65
C HIS A 209 13.92 10.18 3.75
N ALA A 210 12.96 9.79 2.90
CA ALA A 210 13.13 8.62 2.06
C ALA A 210 14.27 8.79 1.04
N ARG A 211 14.49 10.00 0.51
CA ARG A 211 15.67 10.28 -0.33
C ARG A 211 16.96 10.13 0.43
N ALA A 212 17.03 10.54 1.69
CA ALA A 212 18.24 10.44 2.48
C ALA A 212 18.54 8.99 2.93
N GLU A 213 17.51 8.28 3.39
CA GLU A 213 17.68 7.02 4.11
C GLU A 213 17.40 5.79 3.24
N TRP A 214 16.46 5.87 2.29
CA TRP A 214 15.97 4.73 1.52
C TRP A 214 16.56 4.64 0.11
N GLU A 215 16.84 5.78 -0.52
CA GLU A 215 17.30 5.86 -1.92
C GLU A 215 18.53 4.99 -2.21
N PRO A 216 19.62 4.98 -1.40
CA PRO A 216 20.79 4.19 -1.72
C PRO A 216 20.47 2.68 -1.79
N SER A 217 19.79 2.14 -0.77
CA SER A 217 19.42 0.72 -0.70
C SER A 217 18.46 0.33 -1.82
N ALA A 218 17.50 1.21 -2.15
CA ALA A 218 16.56 0.97 -3.25
C ALA A 218 17.28 0.84 -4.60
N ARG A 219 18.24 1.71 -4.88
CA ARG A 219 19.03 1.64 -6.13
C ARG A 219 19.87 0.37 -6.21
N GLU A 220 20.50 -0.03 -5.10
CA GLU A 220 21.27 -1.28 -5.03
C GLU A 220 20.38 -2.51 -5.27
N ASN A 221 19.22 -2.57 -4.60
CA ASN A 221 18.25 -3.65 -4.75
C ASN A 221 17.70 -3.73 -6.19
N LEU A 222 17.29 -2.58 -6.76
CA LEU A 222 16.80 -2.52 -8.13
C LEU A 222 17.85 -2.96 -9.15
N ALA A 223 19.09 -2.50 -9.05
CA ALA A 223 20.17 -2.88 -9.93
C ALA A 223 20.46 -4.39 -9.86
N ARG A 224 20.47 -4.95 -8.63
CA ARG A 224 20.67 -6.39 -8.40
C ARG A 224 19.57 -7.22 -9.04
N GLU A 225 18.29 -6.83 -8.84
CA GLU A 225 17.15 -7.55 -9.41
C GLU A 225 17.13 -7.49 -10.93
N ILE A 226 17.34 -6.31 -11.53
CA ILE A 226 17.40 -6.16 -12.99
C ILE A 226 18.53 -7.03 -13.56
N THR A 227 19.67 -7.11 -12.90
CA THR A 227 20.77 -8.00 -13.31
C THR A 227 20.35 -9.46 -13.22
N ARG A 228 19.67 -9.88 -12.15
CA ARG A 228 19.16 -11.25 -11.97
C ARG A 228 18.12 -11.64 -13.04
N LEU A 229 17.29 -10.71 -13.46
CA LEU A 229 16.27 -10.93 -14.49
C LEU A 229 16.86 -11.05 -15.91
N ALA A 230 18.08 -10.53 -16.13
CA ALA A 230 18.76 -10.56 -17.42
C ALA A 230 19.57 -11.84 -17.67
N GLY A 231 19.86 -12.64 -16.63
CA GLY A 231 20.69 -13.85 -16.70
C GLY A 231 19.92 -15.12 -16.65
#